data_1675886cd90ed0a23f0eccb79a0d56aa
#
_entry.id   1675886cd90ed0a23f0eccb79a0d56aa
#
_cell.length_a   1.000
_cell.length_b   1.000
_cell.length_c   1.000
_cell.angle_alpha   90.00
_cell.angle_beta   90.00
_cell.angle_gamma   90.00
#
_symmetry.space_group_name_H-M   'P 1'
#
loop_
_entity.id
_entity.type
_entity.pdbx_description
1 polymer ?
#
loop_
_entity_poly.entity_id
_entity_poly.type
_entity_poly.pdbx_seq_one_letter_code
_entity_poly.pdbx_strand_id
1 'polypeptide(L)'
;MARLNASVLAQRLGRQAEAVCRHYLSNGRKQGNYWQVGDVRNTAGRSMFVRLHDSVKGIAGIWQDSATGEYGDLLDVIRDSLGLIDFADVAEEARRFLSLPHPEP
;
A
#
# COMPACT_ATOMS: atom_id res chain seq x y z
N MET A 1 4.37 6.08 25.64
CA MET A 1 3.61 5.31 24.66
C MET A 1 4.32 5.33 23.32
N ALA A 2 4.48 4.18 22.70
CA ALA A 2 5.15 4.09 21.42
C ALA A 2 4.23 4.53 20.28
N ARG A 3 4.76 5.33 19.38
CA ARG A 3 4.06 5.66 18.14
C ARG A 3 4.31 4.57 17.12
N LEU A 4 3.31 4.34 16.27
CA LEU A 4 3.51 3.46 15.14
C LEU A 4 4.36 4.20 14.11
N ASN A 5 5.49 3.62 13.76
CA ASN A 5 6.37 4.19 12.74
C ASN A 5 5.98 3.65 11.36
N ALA A 6 6.67 4.15 10.33
CA ALA A 6 6.38 3.78 8.95
C ALA A 6 6.44 2.27 8.74
N SER A 7 7.46 1.63 9.30
CA SER A 7 7.65 0.18 9.13
C SER A 7 6.48 -0.61 9.70
N VAL A 8 6.03 -0.24 10.90
CA VAL A 8 4.91 -0.93 11.55
C VAL A 8 3.60 -0.70 10.80
N LEU A 9 3.36 0.54 10.36
CA LEU A 9 2.17 0.84 9.56
C LEU A 9 2.17 0.05 8.25
N ALA A 10 3.31 -0.01 7.57
CA ALA A 10 3.43 -0.78 6.34
C ALA A 10 3.14 -2.27 6.56
N GLN A 11 3.65 -2.83 7.67
CA GLN A 11 3.37 -4.23 8.01
C GLN A 11 1.89 -4.47 8.26
N ARG A 12 1.24 -3.58 9.00
CA ARG A 12 -0.18 -3.72 9.31
C ARG A 12 -1.03 -3.61 8.05
N LEU A 13 -0.69 -2.68 7.16
CA LEU A 13 -1.35 -2.57 5.86
C LEU A 13 -1.12 -3.83 5.03
N GLY A 14 0.08 -4.38 5.07
CA GLY A 14 0.42 -5.61 4.35
C GLY A 14 -0.43 -6.81 4.76
N ARG A 15 -0.84 -6.87 6.02
CA ARG A 15 -1.73 -7.94 6.49
C ARG A 15 -3.14 -7.81 5.91
N GLN A 16 -3.47 -6.65 5.37
CA GLN A 16 -4.74 -6.38 4.72
C GLN A 16 -4.52 -5.93 3.28
N ALA A 17 -3.50 -6.47 2.63
CA ALA A 17 -3.03 -5.99 1.33
C ALA A 17 -4.14 -5.97 0.29
N GLU A 18 -4.96 -7.00 0.22
CA GLU A 18 -6.04 -7.03 -0.77
C GLU A 18 -7.05 -5.93 -0.50
N ALA A 19 -7.45 -5.73 0.76
CA ALA A 19 -8.40 -4.67 1.11
C ALA A 19 -7.85 -3.29 0.79
N VAL A 20 -6.55 -3.07 1.08
CA VAL A 20 -5.87 -1.81 0.76
C VAL A 20 -5.89 -1.58 -0.75
N CYS A 21 -5.53 -2.59 -1.53
CA CYS A 21 -5.50 -2.48 -2.99
C CYS A 21 -6.89 -2.22 -3.56
N ARG A 22 -7.92 -2.90 -3.06
CA ARG A 22 -9.28 -2.68 -3.53
C ARG A 22 -9.74 -1.25 -3.28
N HIS A 23 -9.28 -0.65 -2.19
CA HIS A 23 -9.67 0.70 -1.83
C HIS A 23 -8.88 1.76 -2.60
N TYR A 24 -7.55 1.66 -2.62
CA TYR A 24 -6.69 2.70 -3.19
C TYR A 24 -6.29 2.45 -4.64
N LEU A 25 -6.30 1.20 -5.07
CA LEU A 25 -5.94 0.80 -6.43
C LEU A 25 -7.12 0.11 -7.10
N SER A 26 -8.28 0.73 -7.02
CA SER A 26 -9.56 0.16 -7.45
C SER A 26 -9.63 -0.13 -8.94
N ASN A 27 -8.79 0.52 -9.76
CA ASN A 27 -8.73 0.25 -11.19
C ASN A 27 -7.90 -0.97 -11.54
N GLY A 28 -7.38 -1.66 -10.52
CA GLY A 28 -6.68 -2.92 -10.69
C GLY A 28 -7.58 -4.12 -10.46
N ARG A 29 -6.96 -5.28 -10.38
CA ARG A 29 -7.67 -6.53 -10.16
C ARG A 29 -6.76 -7.56 -9.50
N LYS A 30 -7.36 -8.51 -8.83
CA LYS A 30 -6.61 -9.63 -8.26
C LYS A 30 -6.18 -10.57 -9.38
N GLN A 31 -4.91 -10.94 -9.36
CA GLN A 31 -4.31 -11.82 -10.35
C GLN A 31 -3.45 -12.83 -9.61
N GLY A 32 -4.03 -13.98 -9.25
CA GLY A 32 -3.33 -14.96 -8.43
C GLY A 32 -3.01 -14.39 -7.06
N ASN A 33 -1.74 -14.42 -6.67
CA ASN A 33 -1.28 -13.91 -5.38
C ASN A 33 -0.90 -12.43 -5.42
N TYR A 34 -1.29 -11.74 -6.49
CA TYR A 34 -0.93 -10.33 -6.70
C TYR A 34 -2.16 -9.49 -7.03
N TRP A 35 -2.04 -8.19 -6.78
CA TRP A 35 -2.96 -7.19 -7.28
C TRP A 35 -2.26 -6.50 -8.45
N GLN A 36 -2.90 -6.48 -9.60
CA GLN A 36 -2.35 -5.92 -10.83
C GLN A 36 -3.06 -4.63 -11.20
N VAL A 37 -2.29 -3.59 -11.47
CA VAL A 37 -2.81 -2.26 -11.82
C VAL A 37 -1.78 -1.58 -12.71
N GLY A 38 -2.11 -0.45 -13.31
CA GLY A 38 -1.20 0.24 -14.21
C GLY A 38 -0.05 0.94 -13.50
N ASP A 39 -0.33 1.63 -12.40
CA ASP A 39 0.70 2.30 -11.62
C ASP A 39 0.18 2.60 -10.20
N VAL A 40 1.05 3.19 -9.41
CA VAL A 40 0.78 3.50 -8.00
C VAL A 40 -0.27 4.61 -7.82
N ARG A 41 -0.61 5.31 -8.89
CA ARG A 41 -1.66 6.34 -8.88
C ARG A 41 -3.02 5.79 -9.26
N ASN A 42 -3.16 4.49 -9.30
CA ASN A 42 -4.42 3.81 -9.62
C ASN A 42 -4.82 3.95 -11.09
N THR A 43 -3.85 4.05 -11.99
CA THR A 43 -4.11 4.03 -13.42
C THR A 43 -4.43 2.60 -13.84
N ALA A 44 -5.43 2.41 -14.71
CA ALA A 44 -5.72 1.09 -15.25
C ALA A 44 -4.55 0.59 -16.08
N GLY A 45 -4.25 -0.70 -15.98
CA GLY A 45 -3.14 -1.30 -16.72
C GLY A 45 -2.61 -2.55 -16.04
N ARG A 46 -1.42 -2.99 -16.46
CA ARG A 46 -0.87 -4.27 -16.06
C ARG A 46 0.58 -4.21 -15.59
N SER A 47 1.15 -3.02 -15.47
CA SER A 47 2.60 -2.88 -15.23
C SER A 47 3.01 -3.07 -13.78
N MET A 48 2.10 -2.78 -12.85
CA MET A 48 2.42 -2.80 -11.42
C MET A 48 1.75 -3.98 -10.74
N PHE A 49 2.52 -4.67 -9.89
CA PHE A 49 2.04 -5.82 -9.12
C PHE A 49 2.30 -5.59 -7.64
N VAL A 50 1.27 -5.79 -6.82
CA VAL A 50 1.39 -5.73 -5.35
C VAL A 50 1.25 -7.15 -4.82
N ARG A 51 2.21 -7.57 -3.99
CA ARG A 51 2.16 -8.89 -3.37
C ARG A 51 1.06 -8.90 -2.29
N LEU A 52 0.16 -9.86 -2.39
CA LEU A 52 -0.99 -9.94 -1.47
C LEU A 52 -0.74 -10.82 -0.24
N HIS A 53 0.24 -11.72 -0.32
CA HIS A 53 0.55 -12.65 0.76
C HIS A 53 2.05 -12.77 0.94
N ASP A 54 2.47 -13.06 2.18
CA ASP A 54 3.87 -13.36 2.44
C ASP A 54 4.25 -14.63 1.68
N SER A 55 5.46 -14.64 1.15
CA SER A 55 6.01 -15.80 0.45
C SER A 55 7.52 -15.79 0.57
N VAL A 56 8.16 -16.83 0.01
CA VAL A 56 9.62 -16.88 -0.06
C VAL A 56 10.21 -15.72 -0.86
N LYS A 57 9.40 -15.09 -1.69
CA LYS A 57 9.84 -13.93 -2.50
C LYS A 57 9.81 -12.62 -1.74
N GLY A 58 9.10 -12.57 -0.61
CA GLY A 58 9.01 -11.37 0.21
C GLY A 58 7.67 -11.24 0.92
N ILE A 59 7.51 -10.11 1.59
CA ILE A 59 6.34 -9.85 2.42
C ILE A 59 5.20 -9.23 1.61
N ALA A 60 3.98 -9.41 2.10
CA ALA A 60 2.79 -8.81 1.50
C ALA A 60 2.88 -7.28 1.53
N GLY A 61 2.32 -6.64 0.51
CA GLY A 61 2.28 -5.18 0.41
C GLY A 61 3.42 -4.58 -0.38
N ILE A 62 4.50 -5.30 -0.61
CA ILE A 62 5.60 -4.81 -1.45
C ILE A 62 5.15 -4.89 -2.91
N TRP A 63 5.42 -3.83 -3.65
CA TRP A 63 5.01 -3.74 -5.05
C TRP A 63 6.18 -3.36 -5.95
N GLN A 64 6.02 -3.66 -7.22
CA GLN A 64 6.99 -3.30 -8.25
C GLN A 64 6.23 -2.95 -9.53
N ASP A 65 6.70 -1.89 -10.20
CA ASP A 65 6.17 -1.46 -11.49
C ASP A 65 7.19 -1.81 -12.57
N SER A 66 6.84 -2.74 -13.45
CA SER A 66 7.77 -3.21 -14.48
C SER A 66 8.00 -2.19 -15.57
N ALA A 67 7.11 -1.20 -15.73
CA ALA A 67 7.28 -0.17 -16.76
C ALA A 67 8.29 0.89 -16.34
N THR A 68 8.37 1.19 -15.04
CA THR A 68 9.23 2.28 -14.54
C THR A 68 10.42 1.77 -13.73
N GLY A 69 10.35 0.54 -13.23
CA GLY A 69 11.34 0.01 -12.29
C GLY A 69 11.13 0.46 -10.86
N GLU A 70 10.09 1.25 -10.60
CA GLU A 70 9.79 1.71 -9.24
C GLU A 70 9.29 0.55 -8.39
N TYR A 71 9.49 0.68 -7.08
CA TYR A 71 9.01 -0.30 -6.10
C TYR A 71 8.76 0.41 -4.78
N GLY A 72 8.02 -0.23 -3.90
CA GLY A 72 7.73 0.37 -2.60
C GLY A 72 6.80 -0.50 -1.78
N ASP A 73 6.15 0.13 -0.80
CA ASP A 73 5.20 -0.52 0.09
C ASP A 73 3.82 0.15 -0.01
N LEU A 74 2.90 -0.27 0.86
CA LEU A 74 1.52 0.24 0.79
C LEU A 74 1.39 1.68 1.31
N LEU A 75 2.35 2.20 2.06
CA LEU A 75 2.35 3.62 2.39
C LEU A 75 2.59 4.47 1.16
N ASP A 76 3.46 4.00 0.26
CA ASP A 76 3.66 4.68 -1.03
C ASP A 76 2.39 4.69 -1.85
N VAL A 77 1.64 3.58 -1.82
CA VAL A 77 0.35 3.49 -2.52
C VAL A 77 -0.62 4.54 -1.99
N ILE A 78 -0.75 4.66 -0.68
CA ILE A 78 -1.65 5.66 -0.08
C ILE A 78 -1.20 7.05 -0.48
N ARG A 79 0.09 7.35 -0.36
CA ARG A 79 0.62 8.66 -0.70
C ARG A 79 0.32 9.03 -2.15
N ASP A 80 0.66 8.16 -3.07
CA ASP A 80 0.64 8.49 -4.49
C ASP A 80 -0.76 8.39 -5.09
N SER A 81 -1.58 7.44 -4.62
CA SER A 81 -2.95 7.33 -5.13
C SER A 81 -3.83 8.50 -4.68
N LEU A 82 -3.56 9.08 -3.52
CA LEU A 82 -4.31 10.22 -2.99
C LEU A 82 -3.62 11.57 -3.26
N GLY A 83 -2.40 11.55 -3.80
CA GLY A 83 -1.66 12.79 -4.05
C GLY A 83 -1.21 13.50 -2.78
N LEU A 84 -0.97 12.75 -1.71
CA LEU A 84 -0.49 13.32 -0.46
C LEU A 84 0.99 13.66 -0.56
N ILE A 85 1.41 14.69 0.20
CA ILE A 85 2.79 15.16 0.17
C ILE A 85 3.51 14.81 1.47
N ASP A 86 2.89 15.13 2.61
CA ASP A 86 3.53 14.97 3.91
C ASP A 86 3.30 13.58 4.47
N PHE A 87 4.35 13.00 5.08
CA PHE A 87 4.22 11.70 5.71
C PHE A 87 3.17 11.70 6.82
N ALA A 88 3.02 12.82 7.54
CA ALA A 88 2.01 12.92 8.59
C ALA A 88 0.61 12.62 8.03
N ASP A 89 0.30 13.12 6.85
CA ASP A 89 -1.00 12.88 6.21
C ASP A 89 -1.15 11.44 5.75
N VAL A 90 -0.06 10.87 5.24
CA VAL A 90 -0.05 9.46 4.83
C VAL A 90 -0.28 8.55 6.04
N ALA A 91 0.42 8.82 7.13
CA ALA A 91 0.27 8.04 8.36
C ALA A 91 -1.14 8.17 8.94
N GLU A 92 -1.72 9.35 8.87
CA GLU A 92 -3.08 9.59 9.36
C GLU A 92 -4.09 8.79 8.53
N GLU A 93 -3.94 8.80 7.23
CA GLU A 93 -4.81 8.02 6.34
C GLU A 93 -4.66 6.52 6.60
N ALA A 94 -3.42 6.05 6.79
CA ALA A 94 -3.16 4.65 7.10
C ALA A 94 -3.83 4.23 8.41
N ARG A 95 -3.71 5.06 9.45
CA ARG A 95 -4.37 4.79 10.75
C ARG A 95 -5.88 4.72 10.60
N ARG A 96 -6.43 5.63 9.82
CA ARG A 96 -7.88 5.66 9.56
C ARG A 96 -8.32 4.39 8.85
N PHE A 97 -7.59 3.98 7.82
CA PHE A 97 -7.91 2.75 7.10
C PHE A 97 -7.86 1.54 8.04
N LEU A 98 -6.85 1.49 8.90
CA LEU A 98 -6.65 0.38 9.83
C LEU A 98 -7.51 0.47 11.09
N SER A 99 -8.29 1.52 11.22
CA SER A 99 -9.11 1.79 12.42
C SER A 99 -8.28 1.88 13.69
N LEU A 100 -7.08 2.46 13.58
CA LEU A 100 -6.20 2.64 14.73
C LEU A 100 -6.44 4.00 15.35
N PRO A 101 -6.27 4.12 16.69
CA PRO A 101 -6.44 5.41 17.34
C PRO A 101 -5.30 6.36 16.96
N HIS A 102 -5.57 7.66 17.11
CA HIS A 102 -4.55 8.67 16.98
C HIS A 102 -3.48 8.49 18.05
N PRO A 103 -2.20 8.80 17.74
CA PRO A 103 -1.20 8.81 18.80
C PRO A 103 -1.54 9.89 19.81
N GLU A 104 -1.28 9.61 21.08
CA GLU A 104 -1.44 10.61 22.11
C GLU A 104 -0.39 11.71 21.94
N PRO A 105 -0.80 12.97 22.21
CA PRO A 105 0.14 14.09 22.11
C PRO A 105 1.30 13.93 23.08
#